data_d82559dc30e78b38b60ef6c73fabe421
#
_entry.id   d82559dc30e78b38b60ef6c73fabe421
#
_cell.length_a   1.000
_cell.length_b   1.000
_cell.length_c   1.000
_cell.angle_alpha   90.00
_cell.angle_beta   90.00
_cell.angle_gamma   90.00
#
_symmetry.space_group_name_H-M   'P 1'
#
loop_
_entity.id
_entity.type
_entity.pdbx_description
1 polymer ?
#
loop_
_entity_poly.entity_id
_entity_poly.type
_entity_poly.pdbx_seq_one_letter_code
_entity_poly.pdbx_strand_id
1 'polypeptide(L)'
;ECNEGSVWEAAMSAPNFGLDNLNVIIDRNNFQQTGSNNEIMDLGNLREKWKNFGWETEEFDGHDIKKLLNYFDKKSNNKKPKILIANTIKGKGFSFSENNNVWHHSVMTKNIYEKAIKEIKK
;
A
#
# COMPACT_ATOMS: atom_id res chain seq x y z
N GLU A 1 1.72 -8.53 3.43
CA GLU A 1 2.33 -9.44 2.45
C GLU A 1 3.83 -9.20 2.29
N CYS A 2 4.34 -7.98 2.46
CA CYS A 2 5.78 -7.70 2.28
C CYS A 2 6.70 -8.39 3.31
N ASN A 3 6.15 -9.11 4.28
CA ASN A 3 6.93 -9.97 5.18
C ASN A 3 7.04 -11.41 4.68
N GLU A 4 6.42 -11.72 3.53
CA GLU A 4 6.49 -13.02 2.86
C GLU A 4 7.70 -13.05 1.90
N GLY A 5 8.49 -14.15 1.96
CA GLY A 5 9.68 -14.31 1.12
C GLY A 5 9.38 -14.28 -0.36
N SER A 6 8.24 -14.85 -0.78
CA SER A 6 7.80 -14.90 -2.19
C SER A 6 7.65 -13.51 -2.83
N VAL A 7 7.29 -12.48 -2.06
CA VAL A 7 7.23 -11.10 -2.54
C VAL A 7 8.62 -10.62 -2.98
N TRP A 8 9.64 -10.92 -2.21
CA TRP A 8 11.02 -10.51 -2.51
C TRP A 8 11.65 -11.32 -3.64
N GLU A 9 11.30 -12.60 -3.75
CA GLU A 9 11.69 -13.43 -4.90
C GLU A 9 11.08 -12.88 -6.20
N ALA A 10 9.80 -12.49 -6.18
CA ALA A 10 9.15 -11.83 -7.30
C ALA A 10 9.75 -10.45 -7.59
N ALA A 11 10.13 -9.69 -6.55
CA ALA A 11 10.77 -8.38 -6.70
C ALA A 11 12.11 -8.47 -7.43
N MET A 12 12.90 -9.52 -7.21
CA MET A 12 14.14 -9.76 -7.94
C MET A 12 13.88 -10.25 -9.37
N SER A 13 12.87 -11.10 -9.55
CA SER A 13 12.61 -11.76 -10.83
C SER A 13 12.04 -10.81 -11.88
N ALA A 14 11.15 -9.90 -11.51
CA ALA A 14 10.45 -9.04 -12.46
C ALA A 14 11.37 -8.13 -13.31
N PRO A 15 12.36 -7.42 -12.73
CA PRO A 15 13.33 -6.68 -13.51
C PRO A 15 14.23 -7.57 -14.37
N ASN A 16 14.60 -8.75 -13.85
CA ASN A 16 15.43 -9.72 -14.58
C ASN A 16 14.72 -10.23 -15.84
N PHE A 17 13.41 -10.40 -15.78
CA PHE A 17 12.61 -10.80 -16.94
C PHE A 17 12.13 -9.62 -17.81
N GLY A 18 12.53 -8.37 -17.47
CA GLY A 18 12.19 -7.18 -18.23
C GLY A 18 10.70 -6.87 -18.26
N LEU A 19 9.98 -7.11 -17.17
CA LEU A 19 8.52 -6.90 -17.07
C LEU A 19 8.18 -5.41 -16.97
N ASP A 20 8.47 -4.64 -17.99
CA ASP A 20 8.36 -3.17 -18.01
C ASP A 20 6.92 -2.64 -18.01
N ASN A 21 5.94 -3.49 -18.24
CA ASN A 21 4.51 -3.21 -18.13
C ASN A 21 3.90 -3.57 -16.78
N LEU A 22 4.69 -4.16 -15.86
CA LEU A 22 4.23 -4.52 -14.53
C LEU A 22 4.19 -3.29 -13.63
N ASN A 23 3.02 -3.06 -13.00
CA ASN A 23 2.84 -2.05 -11.95
C ASN A 23 2.44 -2.75 -10.66
N VAL A 24 3.14 -2.46 -9.59
CA VAL A 24 2.85 -2.95 -8.24
C VAL A 24 2.53 -1.78 -7.33
N ILE A 25 1.58 -1.96 -6.43
CA ILE A 25 1.24 -0.99 -5.39
C ILE A 25 1.41 -1.67 -4.04
N ILE A 26 2.17 -1.04 -3.16
CA ILE A 26 2.19 -1.38 -1.74
C ILE A 26 1.28 -0.42 -1.01
N ASP A 27 0.19 -0.92 -0.44
CA ASP A 27 -0.62 -0.20 0.54
C ASP A 27 0.14 -0.15 1.87
N ARG A 28 0.90 0.94 2.08
CA ARG A 28 1.69 1.14 3.28
C ARG A 28 0.85 1.82 4.36
N ASN A 29 -0.06 1.08 4.95
CA ASN A 29 -0.93 1.54 6.03
C ASN A 29 -0.34 1.31 7.44
N ASN A 30 0.89 0.80 7.54
CA ASN A 30 1.65 0.51 8.76
C ASN A 30 1.08 -0.58 9.68
N PHE A 31 0.11 -1.36 9.21
CA PHE A 31 -0.50 -2.44 9.97
C PHE A 31 -0.42 -3.79 9.25
N GLN A 32 -0.34 -4.83 10.07
CA GLN A 32 -0.58 -6.23 9.71
C GLN A 32 -1.84 -6.72 10.42
N GLN A 33 -2.21 -7.99 10.17
CA GLN A 33 -3.39 -8.61 10.79
C GLN A 33 -3.39 -8.51 12.32
N THR A 34 -2.23 -8.67 12.97
CA THR A 34 -2.10 -8.80 14.43
C THR A 34 -1.56 -7.57 15.14
N GLY A 35 -1.15 -6.53 14.42
CA GLY A 35 -0.60 -5.32 15.02
C GLY A 35 0.10 -4.39 14.04
N SER A 36 0.87 -3.44 14.55
CA SER A 36 1.67 -2.54 13.73
C SER A 36 2.89 -3.24 13.14
N ASN A 37 3.33 -2.80 11.95
CA ASN A 37 4.52 -3.35 11.31
C ASN A 37 5.77 -3.15 12.17
N ASN A 38 5.89 -2.02 12.88
CA ASN A 38 7.07 -1.73 13.70
C ASN A 38 7.21 -2.69 14.89
N GLU A 39 6.08 -3.18 15.42
CA GLU A 39 6.10 -4.12 16.56
C GLU A 39 6.30 -5.56 16.13
N ILE A 40 5.81 -5.95 14.94
CA ILE A 40 5.86 -7.33 14.47
C ILE A 40 7.14 -7.58 13.67
N MET A 41 7.33 -6.83 12.59
CA MET A 41 8.52 -6.90 11.74
C MET A 41 8.60 -5.64 10.89
N ASP A 42 9.52 -4.76 11.25
CA ASP A 42 9.78 -3.53 10.49
C ASP A 42 10.37 -3.85 9.13
N LEU A 43 9.75 -3.31 8.10
CA LEU A 43 10.20 -3.43 6.72
C LEU A 43 11.30 -2.42 6.35
N GLY A 44 11.63 -1.49 7.25
CA GLY A 44 12.63 -0.46 7.03
C GLY A 44 12.31 0.41 5.80
N ASN A 45 13.36 0.85 5.10
CA ASN A 45 13.19 1.67 3.91
C ASN A 45 12.79 0.84 2.69
N LEU A 46 11.48 0.67 2.49
CA LEU A 46 10.92 -0.06 1.35
C LEU A 46 11.36 0.54 0.01
N ARG A 47 11.36 1.87 -0.11
CA ARG A 47 11.73 2.55 -1.35
C ARG A 47 13.13 2.15 -1.84
N GLU A 48 14.12 2.17 -0.96
CA GLU A 48 15.49 1.78 -1.32
C GLU A 48 15.61 0.28 -1.60
N LYS A 49 14.87 -0.58 -0.88
CA LYS A 49 14.86 -2.02 -1.16
C LYS A 49 14.38 -2.30 -2.58
N TRP A 50 13.24 -1.79 -2.98
CA TRP A 50 12.69 -2.00 -4.32
C TRP A 50 13.54 -1.36 -5.42
N LYS A 51 14.07 -0.17 -5.17
CA LYS A 51 15.00 0.49 -6.09
C LYS A 51 16.27 -0.35 -6.33
N ASN A 52 16.82 -0.96 -5.27
CA ASN A 52 18.01 -1.81 -5.37
C ASN A 52 17.73 -3.13 -6.09
N PHE A 53 16.50 -3.62 -6.11
CA PHE A 53 16.08 -4.72 -6.98
C PHE A 53 15.92 -4.31 -8.45
N GLY A 54 16.01 -3.03 -8.79
CA GLY A 54 15.96 -2.55 -10.16
C GLY A 54 14.61 -1.97 -10.60
N TRP A 55 13.67 -1.74 -9.67
CA TRP A 55 12.37 -1.14 -9.96
C TRP A 55 12.43 0.38 -10.09
N GLU A 56 11.59 0.95 -10.95
CA GLU A 56 11.23 2.36 -10.90
C GLU A 56 10.27 2.59 -9.74
N THR A 57 10.74 3.31 -8.69
CA THR A 57 10.05 3.38 -7.41
C THR A 57 9.60 4.79 -7.11
N GLU A 58 8.30 4.96 -6.87
CA GLU A 58 7.70 6.20 -6.35
C GLU A 58 7.08 5.96 -4.97
N GLU A 59 7.03 7.02 -4.14
CA GLU A 59 6.41 6.99 -2.81
C GLU A 59 5.69 8.31 -2.56
N PHE A 60 4.39 8.24 -2.24
CA PHE A 60 3.58 9.41 -1.93
C PHE A 60 2.30 9.03 -1.16
N ASP A 61 1.51 10.05 -0.77
CA ASP A 61 0.21 9.87 -0.12
C ASP A 61 -0.76 9.11 -1.03
N GLY A 62 -1.09 7.87 -0.65
CA GLY A 62 -2.00 6.99 -1.38
C GLY A 62 -3.46 7.45 -1.44
N HIS A 63 -3.82 8.51 -0.71
CA HIS A 63 -5.14 9.15 -0.79
C HIS A 63 -5.19 10.31 -1.80
N ASP A 64 -4.05 10.70 -2.38
CA ASP A 64 -4.00 11.72 -3.44
C ASP A 64 -4.34 11.10 -4.81
N ILE A 65 -5.63 11.12 -5.14
CA ILE A 65 -6.16 10.55 -6.39
C ILE A 65 -5.51 11.19 -7.63
N LYS A 66 -5.19 12.48 -7.60
CA LYS A 66 -4.53 13.15 -8.72
C LYS A 66 -3.12 12.61 -8.97
N LYS A 67 -2.35 12.38 -7.90
CA LYS A 67 -1.03 11.75 -8.03
C LYS A 67 -1.13 10.30 -8.50
N LEU A 68 -2.12 9.54 -8.01
CA LEU A 68 -2.37 8.17 -8.47
C LEU A 68 -2.64 8.12 -9.98
N LEU A 69 -3.53 8.97 -10.50
CA LEU A 69 -3.82 9.05 -11.93
C LEU A 69 -2.55 9.38 -12.72
N ASN A 70 -1.81 10.42 -12.31
CA ASN A 70 -0.56 10.79 -12.97
C ASN A 70 0.49 9.67 -12.95
N TYR A 71 0.55 8.88 -11.87
CA TYR A 71 1.46 7.74 -11.78
C TYR A 71 1.12 6.65 -12.80
N PHE A 72 -0.17 6.33 -12.98
CA PHE A 72 -0.59 5.30 -13.92
C PHE A 72 -0.48 5.74 -15.38
N ASP A 73 -0.74 7.01 -15.67
CA ASP A 73 -0.63 7.56 -17.04
C ASP A 73 0.83 7.62 -17.52
N LYS A 74 1.78 7.69 -16.59
CA LYS A 74 3.20 7.77 -16.92
C LYS A 74 3.76 6.38 -17.27
N LYS A 75 4.17 6.20 -18.50
CA LYS A 75 4.89 4.98 -18.91
C LYS A 75 6.27 4.90 -18.27
N SER A 76 6.75 3.69 -17.99
CA SER A 76 8.15 3.49 -17.60
C SER A 76 9.07 3.90 -18.75
N ASN A 77 10.02 4.80 -18.48
CA ASN A 77 10.98 5.26 -19.48
C ASN A 77 12.21 4.34 -19.60
N ASN A 78 12.40 3.43 -18.66
CA ASN A 78 13.66 2.70 -18.49
C ASN A 78 13.53 1.18 -18.71
N LYS A 79 12.43 0.72 -19.32
CA LYS A 79 12.14 -0.72 -19.47
C LYS A 79 12.21 -1.48 -18.15
N LYS A 80 11.74 -0.86 -17.06
CA LYS A 80 11.73 -1.42 -15.72
C LYS A 80 10.30 -1.57 -15.22
N PRO A 81 10.00 -2.58 -14.40
CA PRO A 81 8.74 -2.61 -13.68
C PRO A 81 8.63 -1.42 -12.72
N LYS A 82 7.41 -0.96 -12.48
CA LYS A 82 7.10 0.19 -11.64
C LYS A 82 6.49 -0.25 -10.32
N ILE A 83 6.87 0.42 -9.24
CA ILE A 83 6.24 0.23 -7.95
C ILE A 83 5.91 1.56 -7.28
N LEU A 84 4.71 1.63 -6.75
CA LEU A 84 4.25 2.70 -5.89
C LEU A 84 4.17 2.22 -4.44
N ILE A 85 4.84 2.92 -3.55
CA ILE A 85 4.62 2.81 -2.10
C ILE A 85 3.60 3.89 -1.73
N ALA A 86 2.35 3.47 -1.62
CA ALA A 86 1.24 4.34 -1.28
C ALA A 86 1.14 4.45 0.24
N ASN A 87 1.56 5.59 0.81
CA ASN A 87 1.37 5.84 2.24
C ASN A 87 -0.10 6.13 2.49
N THR A 88 -0.77 5.25 3.24
CA THR A 88 -2.20 5.33 3.50
C THR A 88 -2.50 5.32 4.99
N ILE A 89 -3.72 5.68 5.32
CA ILE A 89 -4.29 5.55 6.66
C ILE A 89 -5.25 4.37 6.63
N LYS A 90 -4.96 3.31 7.41
CA LYS A 90 -5.89 2.18 7.56
C LYS A 90 -7.26 2.68 8.00
N GLY A 91 -8.32 2.29 7.28
CA GLY A 91 -9.70 2.67 7.59
C GLY A 91 -10.04 4.14 7.31
N LYS A 92 -9.30 4.82 6.44
CA LYS A 92 -9.52 6.22 6.06
C LYS A 92 -10.97 6.52 5.71
N GLY A 93 -11.50 7.60 6.29
CA GLY A 93 -12.86 8.09 6.04
C GLY A 93 -13.84 7.81 7.17
N PHE A 94 -13.49 6.95 8.14
CA PHE A 94 -14.35 6.66 9.29
C PHE A 94 -13.58 6.82 10.60
N SER A 95 -14.02 7.75 11.45
CA SER A 95 -13.34 8.10 12.70
C SER A 95 -13.10 6.91 13.65
N PHE A 96 -13.95 5.89 13.56
CA PHE A 96 -13.86 4.68 14.40
C PHE A 96 -12.91 3.62 13.86
N SER A 97 -12.54 3.70 12.58
CA SER A 97 -11.68 2.70 11.91
C SER A 97 -10.29 3.23 11.57
N GLU A 98 -10.08 4.56 11.51
CA GLU A 98 -8.77 5.12 11.19
C GLU A 98 -7.70 4.68 12.20
N ASN A 99 -6.59 4.14 11.69
CA ASN A 99 -5.47 3.62 12.47
C ASN A 99 -5.87 2.59 13.55
N ASN A 100 -6.96 1.87 13.32
CA ASN A 100 -7.48 0.89 14.27
C ASN A 100 -7.41 -0.52 13.70
N ASN A 101 -6.48 -1.33 14.23
CA ASN A 101 -6.23 -2.68 13.74
C ASN A 101 -7.39 -3.66 13.99
N VAL A 102 -8.25 -3.38 14.95
CA VAL A 102 -9.46 -4.19 15.24
C VAL A 102 -10.35 -4.31 13.99
N TRP A 103 -10.35 -3.27 13.13
CA TRP A 103 -11.10 -3.25 11.89
C TRP A 103 -10.51 -4.10 10.75
N HIS A 104 -9.47 -4.86 11.03
CA HIS A 104 -9.01 -5.87 10.06
C HIS A 104 -10.04 -7.03 9.91
N HIS A 105 -10.74 -7.38 11.00
CA HIS A 105 -11.74 -8.47 11.05
C HIS A 105 -13.07 -8.11 11.72
N SER A 106 -13.34 -6.84 11.95
CA SER A 106 -14.57 -6.44 12.67
C SER A 106 -15.82 -6.61 11.82
N VAL A 107 -16.91 -7.03 12.45
CA VAL A 107 -18.22 -7.13 11.82
C VAL A 107 -18.95 -5.79 11.96
N MET A 108 -19.54 -5.32 10.86
CA MET A 108 -20.36 -4.12 10.84
C MET A 108 -21.70 -4.37 11.56
N THR A 109 -21.86 -3.84 12.77
CA THR A 109 -23.15 -3.84 13.48
C THR A 109 -24.05 -2.71 12.97
N LYS A 110 -25.35 -2.80 13.25
CA LYS A 110 -26.31 -1.74 12.88
C LYS A 110 -25.90 -0.36 13.39
N ASN A 111 -25.49 -0.28 14.65
CA ASN A 111 -25.06 1.00 15.28
C ASN A 111 -23.84 1.59 14.58
N ILE A 112 -22.86 0.76 14.22
CA ILE A 112 -21.64 1.19 13.53
C ILE A 112 -21.99 1.63 12.10
N TYR A 113 -22.86 0.91 11.41
CA TYR A 113 -23.35 1.29 10.10
C TYR A 113 -24.04 2.68 10.12
N GLU A 114 -24.94 2.90 11.09
CA GLU A 114 -25.61 4.20 11.25
C GLU A 114 -24.62 5.33 11.53
N LYS A 115 -23.56 5.07 12.30
CA LYS A 115 -22.46 6.02 12.52
C LYS A 115 -21.70 6.31 11.23
N ALA A 116 -21.34 5.27 10.48
CA ALA A 116 -20.65 5.41 9.20
C ALA A 116 -21.45 6.27 8.19
N ILE A 117 -22.76 6.01 8.06
CA ILE A 117 -23.62 6.80 7.16
C ILE A 117 -23.69 8.27 7.58
N LYS A 118 -23.67 8.58 8.87
CA LYS A 118 -23.63 9.97 9.36
C LYS A 118 -22.30 10.66 9.04
N GLU A 119 -21.20 9.93 9.05
CA GLU A 119 -19.87 10.47 8.72
C GLU A 119 -19.72 10.76 7.22
N ILE A 120 -20.26 9.90 6.33
CA ILE A 120 -20.23 10.09 4.87
C ILE A 120 -21.08 11.27 4.40
N LYS A 121 -22.17 11.57 5.12
CA LYS A 121 -23.13 12.63 4.72
C LYS A 121 -22.71 14.04 5.17
N LYS A 122 -21.58 14.18 5.86
CA LYS A 122 -20.98 15.47 6.21
C LYS A 122 -20.10 16.00 5.09
#